data_2f705573856f41edae80c52389c09a35
#
_entry.id   2f705573856f41edae80c52389c09a35
#
_cell.length_a   1.000
_cell.length_b   1.000
_cell.length_c   1.000
_cell.angle_alpha   90.00
_cell.angle_beta   90.00
_cell.angle_gamma   90.00
#
_symmetry.space_group_name_H-M   'P 1'
#
loop_
_entity.id
_entity.type
_entity.pdbx_description
1 polymer ?
#
loop_
_entity_poly.entity_id
_entity_poly.type
_entity_poly.pdbx_seq_one_letter_code
_entity_poly.pdbx_strand_id
1 'polypeptide(L)'
;NQFSGTYADVLLRAALEASMSAPTYFAPLERFVDGGTTTYNNPSSAAIIEALNYSGNPGYEYGKITVISLGTGISPQFVSLPEIKNPKGPDIAFWLNWLMTEMGQDASDMQTDLLRSPRFRDLIDYRRFQISFDRQALSKLPDVKFPAPMHGFGSLHEVSDKILCGMDMSETKFYELVKIIGQQMGLYIEKNN
;
A
#
# COMPACT_ATOMS: atom_id res chain seq x y z
N ASN A 1 -4.01 24.82 -13.34
CA ASN A 1 -3.98 23.42 -13.74
C ASN A 1 -2.93 23.23 -14.81
N GLN A 2 -1.72 22.90 -14.42
CA GLN A 2 -0.64 22.72 -15.38
C GLN A 2 -0.03 21.33 -15.17
N PHE A 3 -0.85 20.31 -15.40
CA PHE A 3 -0.27 19.06 -15.82
C PHE A 3 0.22 19.30 -17.24
N SER A 4 1.51 19.52 -17.39
CA SER A 4 2.17 19.63 -18.68
C SER A 4 2.22 18.24 -19.32
N GLY A 5 1.19 17.81 -19.96
CA GLY A 5 1.21 16.50 -20.59
C GLY A 5 0.02 16.27 -21.49
N THR A 6 0.14 15.27 -22.32
CA THR A 6 -0.85 14.78 -23.27
C THR A 6 -2.22 14.48 -22.64
N TYR A 7 -2.28 14.42 -21.31
CA TYR A 7 -3.46 13.96 -20.54
C TYR A 7 -4.13 15.06 -19.70
N ALA A 8 -3.74 16.33 -19.88
CA ALA A 8 -4.30 17.45 -19.12
C ALA A 8 -5.84 17.57 -19.21
N ASP A 9 -6.40 17.15 -20.35
CA ASP A 9 -7.84 17.22 -20.65
C ASP A 9 -8.59 15.90 -20.35
N VAL A 10 -7.93 14.89 -19.76
CA VAL A 10 -8.58 13.63 -19.41
C VAL A 10 -9.57 13.87 -18.28
N LEU A 11 -10.78 13.33 -18.42
CA LEU A 11 -11.78 13.37 -17.38
C LEU A 11 -11.27 12.67 -16.12
N LEU A 12 -11.46 13.28 -14.96
CA LEU A 12 -11.07 12.71 -13.66
C LEU A 12 -11.59 11.27 -13.48
N ARG A 13 -12.83 11.00 -13.93
CA ARG A 13 -13.40 9.64 -13.91
C ARG A 13 -12.55 8.66 -14.68
N ALA A 14 -12.12 8.99 -15.91
CA ALA A 14 -11.29 8.10 -16.72
C ALA A 14 -9.91 7.89 -16.11
N ALA A 15 -9.31 8.92 -15.51
CA ALA A 15 -8.06 8.81 -14.78
C ALA A 15 -8.17 7.88 -13.56
N LEU A 16 -9.26 7.98 -12.80
CA LEU A 16 -9.53 7.10 -11.67
C LEU A 16 -9.77 5.66 -12.12
N GLU A 17 -10.57 5.45 -13.17
CA GLU A 17 -10.84 4.13 -13.74
C GLU A 17 -9.55 3.46 -14.23
N ALA A 18 -8.69 4.19 -14.94
CA ALA A 18 -7.38 3.72 -15.36
C ALA A 18 -6.49 3.34 -14.17
N SER A 19 -6.45 4.18 -13.13
CA SER A 19 -5.64 3.96 -11.93
C SER A 19 -6.12 2.80 -11.06
N MET A 20 -7.39 2.42 -11.17
CA MET A 20 -8.01 1.34 -10.39
C MET A 20 -8.13 0.03 -11.19
N SER A 21 -7.63 -0.01 -12.42
CA SER A 21 -7.73 -1.20 -13.29
C SER A 21 -6.71 -2.27 -12.91
N ALA A 22 -6.86 -2.80 -11.67
CA ALA A 22 -5.99 -3.84 -11.14
C ALA A 22 -6.15 -5.14 -11.95
N PRO A 23 -5.05 -5.70 -12.50
CA PRO A 23 -5.08 -6.96 -13.24
C PRO A 23 -5.73 -8.07 -12.43
N THR A 24 -6.44 -8.96 -13.10
CA THR A 24 -7.26 -10.04 -12.56
C THR A 24 -8.58 -9.62 -11.90
N TYR A 25 -8.70 -8.38 -11.41
CA TYR A 25 -9.95 -7.85 -10.82
C TYR A 25 -10.76 -7.03 -11.81
N PHE A 26 -10.08 -6.21 -12.63
CA PHE A 26 -10.74 -5.31 -13.59
C PHE A 26 -10.09 -5.40 -14.95
N ALA A 27 -10.87 -5.06 -15.98
CA ALA A 27 -10.33 -4.88 -17.32
C ALA A 27 -9.47 -3.61 -17.39
N PRO A 28 -8.39 -3.60 -18.17
CA PRO A 28 -7.61 -2.40 -18.38
C PRO A 28 -8.45 -1.35 -19.13
N LEU A 29 -8.27 -0.07 -18.76
CA LEU A 29 -8.82 1.03 -19.57
C LEU A 29 -7.86 1.33 -20.71
N GLU A 30 -8.20 0.91 -21.92
CA GLU A 30 -7.29 0.99 -23.10
C GLU A 30 -5.96 0.26 -22.81
N ARG A 31 -4.86 1.01 -22.72
CA ARG A 31 -3.51 0.51 -22.39
C ARG A 31 -3.09 0.73 -20.93
N PHE A 32 -3.97 1.32 -20.13
CA PHE A 32 -3.66 1.67 -18.74
C PHE A 32 -4.09 0.56 -17.81
N VAL A 33 -3.25 0.30 -16.82
CA VAL A 33 -3.49 -0.62 -15.71
C VAL A 33 -3.18 0.08 -14.40
N ASP A 34 -3.64 -0.49 -13.30
CA ASP A 34 -3.40 0.01 -11.95
C ASP A 34 -1.90 0.22 -11.69
N GLY A 35 -1.55 1.40 -11.20
CA GLY A 35 -0.21 1.73 -10.76
C GLY A 35 0.33 0.79 -9.66
N GLY A 36 -0.55 0.15 -8.90
CA GLY A 36 -0.19 -0.82 -7.86
C GLY A 36 0.57 -2.05 -8.37
N THR A 37 0.43 -2.38 -9.65
CA THR A 37 1.19 -3.47 -10.30
C THR A 37 2.48 -3.00 -10.99
N THR A 38 2.89 -1.77 -10.72
CA THR A 38 4.05 -1.13 -11.32
C THR A 38 4.96 -0.53 -10.24
N THR A 39 6.04 0.12 -10.66
CA THR A 39 6.91 0.90 -9.75
C THR A 39 6.18 2.09 -9.09
N TYR A 40 4.96 2.40 -9.50
CA TYR A 40 4.11 3.46 -8.93
C TYR A 40 3.15 2.96 -7.84
N ASN A 41 3.30 1.74 -7.32
CA ASN A 41 2.56 1.26 -6.14
C ASN A 41 2.68 2.23 -4.96
N ASN A 42 3.85 2.83 -4.77
CA ASN A 42 4.04 4.02 -3.94
C ASN A 42 4.34 5.21 -4.86
N PRO A 43 3.39 6.10 -5.17
CA PRO A 43 3.59 7.19 -6.11
C PRO A 43 4.33 8.40 -5.51
N SER A 44 4.88 8.30 -4.31
CA SER A 44 5.45 9.44 -3.57
C SER A 44 6.56 10.16 -4.35
N SER A 45 7.48 9.40 -4.96
CA SER A 45 8.56 10.01 -5.76
C SER A 45 8.03 10.73 -6.99
N ALA A 46 7.05 10.13 -7.68
CA ALA A 46 6.41 10.77 -8.83
C ALA A 46 5.66 12.05 -8.44
N ALA A 47 4.95 12.02 -7.31
CA ALA A 47 4.24 13.19 -6.79
C ALA A 47 5.21 14.34 -6.42
N ILE A 48 6.35 14.02 -5.83
CA ILE A 48 7.41 14.99 -5.51
C ILE A 48 7.99 15.61 -6.79
N ILE A 49 8.31 14.77 -7.76
CA ILE A 49 8.85 15.24 -9.05
C ILE A 49 7.83 16.14 -9.75
N GLU A 50 6.58 15.75 -9.77
CA GLU A 50 5.50 16.54 -10.38
C GLU A 50 5.33 17.88 -9.66
N ALA A 51 5.29 17.88 -8.33
CA ALA A 51 5.14 19.10 -7.54
C ALA A 51 6.29 20.08 -7.76
N LEU A 52 7.54 19.60 -7.73
CA LEU A 52 8.74 20.43 -7.81
C LEU A 52 9.03 20.95 -9.22
N ASN A 53 8.79 20.12 -10.25
CA ASN A 53 9.28 20.45 -11.60
C ASN A 53 8.16 20.88 -12.56
N TYR A 54 6.91 20.46 -12.32
CA TYR A 54 5.84 20.61 -13.32
C TYR A 54 4.59 21.34 -12.82
N SER A 55 4.43 21.50 -11.49
CA SER A 55 3.20 22.16 -10.96
C SER A 55 3.11 23.64 -11.28
N GLY A 56 4.24 24.32 -11.55
CA GLY A 56 4.30 25.75 -11.70
C GLY A 56 3.94 26.55 -10.42
N ASN A 57 3.78 25.86 -9.30
CA ASN A 57 3.45 26.49 -8.02
C ASN A 57 4.74 26.87 -7.27
N PRO A 58 4.99 28.18 -7.05
CA PRO A 58 6.19 28.64 -6.36
C PRO A 58 6.28 28.21 -4.89
N GLY A 59 5.20 27.68 -4.32
CA GLY A 59 5.21 27.12 -2.96
C GLY A 59 5.85 25.75 -2.85
N TYR A 60 6.06 25.04 -3.96
CA TYR A 60 6.72 23.74 -3.96
C TYR A 60 8.23 23.91 -4.21
N GLU A 61 8.96 23.98 -3.13
CA GLU A 61 10.42 24.12 -3.14
C GLU A 61 11.07 23.07 -2.24
N TYR A 62 12.31 22.70 -2.54
CA TYR A 62 13.10 21.85 -1.65
C TYR A 62 13.21 22.47 -0.25
N GLY A 63 13.11 21.65 0.78
CA GLY A 63 13.09 22.09 2.19
C GLY A 63 11.76 22.66 2.68
N LYS A 64 10.76 22.81 1.81
CA LYS A 64 9.43 23.35 2.16
C LYS A 64 8.28 22.37 1.90
N ILE A 65 8.58 21.15 1.46
CA ILE A 65 7.55 20.15 1.13
C ILE A 65 7.45 19.11 2.24
N THR A 66 6.24 18.90 2.74
CA THR A 66 5.87 17.72 3.52
C THR A 66 5.07 16.77 2.64
N VAL A 67 5.50 15.52 2.57
CA VAL A 67 4.82 14.45 1.83
C VAL A 67 4.28 13.42 2.82
N ILE A 68 2.95 13.31 2.86
CA ILE A 68 2.26 12.29 3.65
C ILE A 68 1.88 11.14 2.72
N SER A 69 2.47 9.98 2.93
CA SER A 69 2.23 8.77 2.16
C SER A 69 1.45 7.77 3.01
N LEU A 70 0.25 7.41 2.55
CA LEU A 70 -0.63 6.46 3.24
C LEU A 70 -0.65 5.15 2.45
N GLY A 71 -0.21 4.07 3.08
CA GLY A 71 -0.29 2.73 2.49
C GLY A 71 -1.54 1.99 2.94
N THR A 72 -1.94 1.01 2.17
CA THR A 72 -3.12 0.18 2.41
C THR A 72 -2.85 -1.01 3.35
N GLY A 73 -1.62 -1.17 3.80
CA GLY A 73 -1.15 -2.34 4.56
C GLY A 73 -0.38 -3.32 3.67
N ILE A 74 0.38 -4.17 4.31
CA ILE A 74 1.21 -5.20 3.66
C ILE A 74 0.84 -6.55 4.27
N SER A 75 0.51 -7.54 3.43
CA SER A 75 0.42 -8.93 3.86
C SER A 75 1.71 -9.64 3.50
N PRO A 76 2.54 -10.05 4.48
CA PRO A 76 3.77 -10.77 4.18
C PRO A 76 3.47 -12.06 3.42
N GLN A 77 4.15 -12.27 2.30
CA GLN A 77 4.04 -13.49 1.51
C GLN A 77 5.15 -14.45 1.93
N PHE A 78 4.76 -15.64 2.38
CA PHE A 78 5.72 -16.69 2.76
C PHE A 78 5.50 -17.93 1.92
N VAL A 79 6.59 -18.39 1.28
CA VAL A 79 6.58 -19.73 0.66
C VAL A 79 6.65 -20.76 1.78
N SER A 80 5.64 -21.60 1.89
CA SER A 80 5.59 -22.59 2.94
C SER A 80 6.63 -23.72 2.72
N LEU A 81 7.09 -24.35 3.81
CA LEU A 81 8.01 -25.50 3.73
C LEU A 81 7.50 -26.65 2.84
N PRO A 82 6.20 -27.01 2.85
CA PRO A 82 5.64 -27.99 1.91
C PRO A 82 5.79 -27.58 0.44
N GLU A 83 5.59 -26.30 0.13
CA GLU A 83 5.75 -25.77 -1.24
C GLU A 83 7.20 -25.81 -1.70
N ILE A 84 8.16 -25.46 -0.83
CA ILE A 84 9.60 -25.54 -1.10
C ILE A 84 10.02 -27.01 -1.34
N LYS A 85 9.45 -27.96 -0.61
CA LYS A 85 9.77 -29.39 -0.71
C LYS A 85 9.03 -30.09 -1.87
N ASN A 86 8.10 -29.44 -2.51
CA ASN A 86 7.42 -30.00 -3.67
C ASN A 86 8.41 -30.11 -4.85
N PRO A 87 8.64 -31.33 -5.42
CA PRO A 87 9.59 -31.50 -6.53
C PRO A 87 9.24 -30.68 -7.79
N LYS A 88 7.95 -30.33 -7.95
CA LYS A 88 7.47 -29.48 -9.05
C LYS A 88 7.53 -27.98 -8.71
N GLY A 89 7.86 -27.64 -7.46
CA GLY A 89 7.77 -26.25 -6.97
C GLY A 89 6.34 -25.72 -6.93
N PRO A 90 6.16 -24.43 -6.56
CA PRO A 90 4.89 -23.73 -6.68
C PRO A 90 4.43 -23.64 -8.14
N ASP A 91 3.13 -23.59 -8.37
CA ASP A 91 2.55 -23.48 -9.71
C ASP A 91 2.71 -22.05 -10.29
N ILE A 92 2.36 -21.90 -11.57
CA ILE A 92 2.49 -20.62 -12.26
C ILE A 92 1.59 -19.53 -11.64
N ALA A 93 0.41 -19.90 -11.12
CA ALA A 93 -0.50 -18.95 -10.50
C ALA A 93 0.07 -18.39 -9.20
N PHE A 94 0.72 -19.22 -8.39
CA PHE A 94 1.48 -18.78 -7.23
C PHE A 94 2.56 -17.75 -7.61
N TRP A 95 3.38 -18.07 -8.61
CA TRP A 95 4.47 -17.18 -9.03
C TRP A 95 3.97 -15.85 -9.62
N LEU A 96 2.87 -15.88 -10.38
CA LEU A 96 2.27 -14.65 -10.90
C LEU A 96 1.76 -13.74 -9.76
N ASN A 97 1.07 -14.32 -8.79
CA ASN A 97 0.59 -13.57 -7.62
C ASN A 97 1.76 -13.02 -6.80
N TRP A 98 2.77 -13.85 -6.55
CA TRP A 98 3.98 -13.46 -5.83
C TRP A 98 4.71 -12.30 -6.53
N LEU A 99 4.94 -12.40 -7.83
CA LEU A 99 5.57 -11.34 -8.61
C LEU A 99 4.77 -10.03 -8.55
N MET A 100 3.46 -10.08 -8.71
CA MET A 100 2.61 -8.88 -8.66
C MET A 100 2.64 -8.19 -7.30
N THR A 101 2.69 -8.97 -6.23
CA THR A 101 2.68 -8.46 -4.85
C THR A 101 4.06 -7.97 -4.44
N GLU A 102 5.08 -8.80 -4.59
CA GLU A 102 6.43 -8.50 -4.10
C GLU A 102 7.13 -7.42 -4.93
N MET A 103 6.99 -7.43 -6.25
CA MET A 103 7.60 -6.39 -7.09
C MET A 103 7.05 -4.99 -6.76
N GLY A 104 5.74 -4.89 -6.54
CA GLY A 104 5.13 -3.62 -6.13
C GLY A 104 5.59 -3.20 -4.74
N GLN A 105 5.75 -4.13 -3.81
CA GLN A 105 6.22 -3.86 -2.46
C GLN A 105 7.71 -3.46 -2.45
N ASP A 106 8.57 -4.20 -3.14
CA ASP A 106 10.00 -3.87 -3.25
C ASP A 106 10.23 -2.48 -3.83
N ALA A 107 9.49 -2.13 -4.88
CA ALA A 107 9.54 -0.79 -5.47
C ALA A 107 9.08 0.29 -4.47
N SER A 108 8.05 0.02 -3.68
CA SER A 108 7.55 0.92 -2.63
C SER A 108 8.57 1.11 -1.51
N ASP A 109 9.23 0.04 -1.09
CA ASP A 109 10.22 0.06 -0.02
C ASP A 109 11.48 0.78 -0.46
N MET A 110 11.96 0.52 -1.67
CA MET A 110 13.08 1.24 -2.26
C MET A 110 12.83 2.75 -2.32
N GLN A 111 11.63 3.19 -2.72
CA GLN A 111 11.27 4.61 -2.72
C GLN A 111 11.22 5.19 -1.30
N THR A 112 10.67 4.44 -0.36
CA THR A 112 10.60 4.84 1.04
C THR A 112 11.98 5.03 1.64
N ASP A 113 12.89 4.08 1.42
CA ASP A 113 14.26 4.14 1.91
C ASP A 113 15.05 5.30 1.27
N LEU A 114 14.86 5.52 -0.03
CA LEU A 114 15.45 6.65 -0.73
C LEU A 114 15.01 7.99 -0.12
N LEU A 115 13.68 8.19 0.03
CA LEU A 115 13.11 9.44 0.53
C LEU A 115 13.42 9.69 2.02
N ARG A 116 13.63 8.63 2.81
CA ARG A 116 14.07 8.72 4.21
C ARG A 116 15.59 8.82 4.39
N SER A 117 16.35 8.65 3.31
CA SER A 117 17.81 8.69 3.39
C SER A 117 18.31 10.06 3.88
N PRO A 118 19.49 10.13 4.51
CA PRO A 118 20.05 11.38 5.01
C PRO A 118 20.17 12.49 3.95
N ARG A 119 20.32 12.12 2.67
CA ARG A 119 20.44 13.08 1.56
C ARG A 119 19.13 13.77 1.22
N PHE A 120 17.98 13.08 1.42
CA PHE A 120 16.66 13.62 1.09
C PHE A 120 15.94 14.22 2.30
N ARG A 121 16.29 13.81 3.52
CA ARG A 121 15.61 14.25 4.75
C ARG A 121 15.62 15.77 4.95
N ASP A 122 16.69 16.45 4.52
CA ASP A 122 16.80 17.90 4.65
C ASP A 122 16.11 18.65 3.49
N LEU A 123 15.75 17.90 2.43
CA LEU A 123 15.09 18.45 1.24
C LEU A 123 13.59 18.25 1.26
N ILE A 124 13.11 17.16 1.91
CA ILE A 124 11.69 16.74 1.89
C ILE A 124 11.36 16.13 3.24
N ASP A 125 10.32 16.64 3.91
CA ASP A 125 9.73 15.98 5.09
C ASP A 125 8.82 14.84 4.61
N TYR A 126 9.36 13.63 4.55
CA TYR A 126 8.64 12.45 4.08
C TYR A 126 8.15 11.58 5.23
N ARG A 127 6.83 11.42 5.30
CA ARG A 127 6.14 10.62 6.34
C ARG A 127 5.28 9.55 5.68
N ARG A 128 5.68 8.27 5.84
CA ARG A 128 4.89 7.13 5.36
C ARG A 128 4.30 6.35 6.51
N PHE A 129 3.00 6.14 6.42
CA PHE A 129 2.22 5.32 7.33
C PHE A 129 1.82 4.03 6.63
N GLN A 130 2.38 2.93 7.10
CA GLN A 130 2.17 1.58 6.56
C GLN A 130 2.15 0.59 7.70
N ILE A 131 1.28 -0.41 7.66
CA ILE A 131 1.19 -1.49 8.64
C ILE A 131 1.42 -2.84 7.97
N SER A 132 2.12 -3.75 8.64
CA SER A 132 2.18 -5.14 8.25
C SER A 132 1.00 -5.90 8.87
N PHE A 133 0.30 -6.70 8.06
CA PHE A 133 -0.79 -7.55 8.51
C PHE A 133 -0.25 -8.86 9.08
N ASP A 134 0.46 -8.74 10.20
CA ASP A 134 0.94 -9.85 11.01
C ASP A 134 0.68 -9.58 12.50
N ARG A 135 0.67 -10.64 13.31
CA ARG A 135 0.39 -10.52 14.74
C ARG A 135 1.40 -9.66 15.49
N GLN A 136 2.67 -9.66 15.07
CA GLN A 136 3.70 -8.87 15.73
C GLN A 136 3.44 -7.36 15.53
N ALA A 137 3.05 -6.95 14.35
CA ALA A 137 2.69 -5.56 14.08
C ALA A 137 1.39 -5.18 14.77
N LEU A 138 0.35 -6.03 14.69
CA LEU A 138 -0.94 -5.75 15.31
C LEU A 138 -0.85 -5.69 16.84
N SER A 139 0.01 -6.49 17.48
CA SER A 139 0.20 -6.46 18.94
C SER A 139 0.73 -5.13 19.48
N LYS A 140 1.29 -4.28 18.62
CA LYS A 140 1.73 -2.92 18.97
C LYS A 140 0.60 -1.91 19.00
N LEU A 141 -0.50 -2.20 18.32
CA LEU A 141 -1.68 -1.35 18.29
C LEU A 141 -2.48 -1.52 19.59
N PRO A 142 -3.33 -0.54 19.97
CA PRO A 142 -4.28 -0.74 21.05
C PRO A 142 -5.20 -1.94 20.73
N ASP A 143 -5.35 -2.88 21.70
CA ASP A 143 -6.31 -3.98 21.54
C ASP A 143 -7.75 -3.45 21.60
N VAL A 144 -8.62 -4.06 20.83
CA VAL A 144 -10.05 -3.78 20.83
C VAL A 144 -10.84 -5.07 20.81
N LYS A 145 -11.79 -5.19 21.74
CA LYS A 145 -12.75 -6.30 21.74
C LYS A 145 -13.82 -6.06 20.70
N PHE A 146 -14.11 -7.11 19.94
CA PHE A 146 -15.17 -7.05 18.95
C PHE A 146 -16.56 -7.18 19.61
N PRO A 147 -17.58 -6.42 19.17
CA PRO A 147 -18.94 -6.52 19.70
C PRO A 147 -19.57 -7.92 19.51
N ALA A 148 -19.14 -8.61 18.45
CA ALA A 148 -19.43 -10.00 18.17
C ALA A 148 -18.17 -10.65 17.59
N PRO A 149 -17.98 -11.98 17.74
CA PRO A 149 -16.82 -12.66 17.19
C PRO A 149 -16.66 -12.37 15.69
N MET A 150 -15.47 -11.88 15.31
CA MET A 150 -15.12 -11.55 13.93
C MET A 150 -14.11 -12.57 13.42
N HIS A 151 -14.44 -13.28 12.35
CA HIS A 151 -13.62 -14.39 11.83
C HIS A 151 -13.29 -15.46 12.90
N GLY A 152 -14.11 -15.60 13.94
CA GLY A 152 -13.91 -16.55 15.04
C GLY A 152 -13.08 -16.01 16.20
N PHE A 153 -12.69 -14.74 16.20
CA PHE A 153 -11.88 -14.10 17.25
C PHE A 153 -12.68 -13.03 18.01
N GLY A 154 -12.37 -12.89 19.30
CA GLY A 154 -13.06 -11.94 20.19
C GLY A 154 -12.40 -10.56 20.26
N SER A 155 -11.12 -10.45 19.89
CA SER A 155 -10.38 -9.17 19.88
C SER A 155 -9.38 -9.09 18.74
N LEU A 156 -8.85 -7.88 18.50
CA LEU A 156 -7.87 -7.61 17.44
C LEU A 156 -6.59 -8.43 17.63
N HIS A 157 -6.08 -8.53 18.86
CA HIS A 157 -4.84 -9.25 19.15
C HIS A 157 -4.97 -10.77 19.06
N GLU A 158 -6.19 -11.31 19.05
CA GLU A 158 -6.43 -12.74 18.86
C GLU A 158 -6.42 -13.17 17.39
N VAL A 159 -6.59 -12.22 16.45
CA VAL A 159 -6.67 -12.54 15.00
C VAL A 159 -5.40 -13.25 14.55
N SER A 160 -5.57 -14.40 13.89
CA SER A 160 -4.44 -15.22 13.46
C SER A 160 -3.77 -14.70 12.18
N ASP A 161 -2.47 -14.98 12.03
CA ASP A 161 -1.73 -14.66 10.81
C ASP A 161 -2.38 -15.29 9.57
N LYS A 162 -2.99 -16.46 9.69
CA LYS A 162 -3.73 -17.10 8.60
C LYS A 162 -4.85 -16.22 8.04
N ILE A 163 -5.56 -15.51 8.91
CA ILE A 163 -6.60 -14.56 8.50
C ILE A 163 -5.96 -13.31 7.92
N LEU A 164 -4.95 -12.76 8.60
CA LEU A 164 -4.29 -11.51 8.20
C LEU A 164 -3.61 -11.63 6.83
N CYS A 165 -2.85 -12.71 6.62
CA CYS A 165 -2.19 -12.98 5.33
C CYS A 165 -3.16 -13.43 4.23
N GLY A 166 -4.35 -13.89 4.59
CA GLY A 166 -5.39 -14.31 3.64
C GLY A 166 -6.38 -13.21 3.27
N MET A 167 -6.18 -11.97 3.73
CA MET A 167 -7.08 -10.86 3.37
C MET A 167 -6.85 -10.47 1.90
N ASP A 168 -7.92 -10.57 1.12
CA ASP A 168 -7.94 -10.21 -0.29
C ASP A 168 -8.87 -9.01 -0.50
N MET A 169 -8.45 -8.06 -1.35
CA MET A 169 -9.20 -6.84 -1.64
C MET A 169 -10.56 -7.11 -2.32
N SER A 170 -10.73 -8.27 -2.96
CA SER A 170 -11.99 -8.69 -3.57
C SER A 170 -13.01 -9.19 -2.56
N GLU A 171 -12.61 -9.49 -1.32
CA GLU A 171 -13.45 -10.09 -0.31
C GLU A 171 -13.97 -9.07 0.71
N THR A 172 -15.18 -8.61 0.52
CA THR A 172 -15.84 -7.62 1.40
C THR A 172 -15.99 -8.07 2.86
N LYS A 173 -15.90 -9.38 3.13
CA LYS A 173 -15.93 -9.93 4.49
C LYS A 173 -14.84 -9.39 5.42
N PHE A 174 -13.70 -8.93 4.87
CA PHE A 174 -12.59 -8.36 5.65
C PHE A 174 -12.70 -6.85 5.89
N TYR A 175 -13.66 -6.17 5.28
CA TYR A 175 -13.79 -4.72 5.33
C TYR A 175 -13.80 -4.16 6.77
N GLU A 176 -14.64 -4.72 7.65
CA GLU A 176 -14.72 -4.24 9.03
C GLU A 176 -13.43 -4.50 9.82
N LEU A 177 -12.74 -5.62 9.58
CA LEU A 177 -11.46 -5.91 10.22
C LEU A 177 -10.39 -4.90 9.78
N VAL A 178 -10.25 -4.64 8.48
CA VAL A 178 -9.30 -3.66 7.94
C VAL A 178 -9.60 -2.25 8.47
N LYS A 179 -10.86 -1.87 8.55
CA LYS A 179 -11.30 -0.60 9.13
C LYS A 179 -10.90 -0.46 10.59
N ILE A 180 -11.11 -1.50 11.41
CA ILE A 180 -10.70 -1.51 12.82
C ILE A 180 -9.17 -1.38 12.93
N ILE A 181 -8.39 -2.14 12.14
CA ILE A 181 -6.93 -2.03 12.11
C ILE A 181 -6.50 -0.59 11.79
N GLY A 182 -7.09 0.02 10.77
CA GLY A 182 -6.81 1.42 10.41
C GLY A 182 -7.13 2.41 11.53
N GLN A 183 -8.25 2.23 12.23
CA GLN A 183 -8.63 3.06 13.37
C GLN A 183 -7.63 2.91 14.53
N GLN A 184 -7.22 1.68 14.87
CA GLN A 184 -6.25 1.44 15.93
C GLN A 184 -4.86 1.98 15.56
N MET A 185 -4.47 1.90 14.30
CA MET A 185 -3.26 2.54 13.79
C MET A 185 -3.31 4.07 13.95
N GLY A 186 -4.43 4.70 13.64
CA GLY A 186 -4.63 6.14 13.87
C GLY A 186 -4.43 6.51 15.33
N LEU A 187 -5.06 5.80 16.26
CA LEU A 187 -4.91 6.01 17.71
C LEU A 187 -3.46 5.77 18.18
N TYR A 188 -2.79 4.77 17.63
CA TYR A 188 -1.38 4.51 17.94
C TYR A 188 -0.47 5.67 17.50
N ILE A 189 -0.69 6.21 16.31
CA ILE A 189 0.07 7.35 15.78
C ILE A 189 -0.18 8.59 16.64
N GLU A 190 -1.43 8.89 16.95
CA GLU A 190 -1.80 10.04 17.79
C GLU A 190 -1.13 10.00 19.18
N LYS A 191 -1.03 8.81 19.77
CA LYS A 191 -0.43 8.62 21.08
C LYS A 191 1.10 8.72 21.10
N ASN A 192 1.77 8.43 19.96
CA ASN A 192 3.22 8.30 19.87
C ASN A 192 3.91 9.42 19.06
N ASN A 193 3.16 10.41 18.59
CA ASN A 193 3.66 11.67 18.00
C ASN A 193 3.40 12.84 18.97
#